data_3f01340e422af22813548d9fa37d6290
#
_entry.id   3f01340e422af22813548d9fa37d6290
#
_cell.length_a   1.000
_cell.length_b   1.000
_cell.length_c   1.000
_cell.angle_alpha   90.00
_cell.angle_beta   90.00
_cell.angle_gamma   90.00
#
_symmetry.space_group_name_H-M   'P 1'
#
loop_
_entity.id
_entity.type
_entity.pdbx_description
1 polymer ?
#
loop_
_entity_poly.entity_id
_entity_poly.type
_entity_poly.pdbx_seq_one_letter_code
_entity_poly.pdbx_strand_id
1 'polypeptide(L)'
;MKNSIAFKILGILSFLPLAQVSQAQQANKGKLVWADEFNGNSLDYSKWGVEENALGGGNNEMQAYRWNKKNLRVEGGNLVIEAHKDNPNMAGTVKPYSSGRIRSKLRGDWTYCRVDARAKLPIGQGIWPAFWMLPTDEKYG
;
A
#
# COMPACT_ATOMS: atom_id res chain seq x y z
N MET A 1 -70.01 27.45 -28.25
CA MET A 1 -69.11 26.43 -28.77
C MET A 1 -67.69 26.94 -28.64
N LYS A 2 -66.93 26.46 -27.64
CA LYS A 2 -65.51 26.87 -27.40
C LYS A 2 -64.65 25.60 -27.60
N ASN A 3 -63.88 25.59 -28.68
CA ASN A 3 -62.91 24.51 -28.95
C ASN A 3 -61.61 24.81 -28.18
N SER A 4 -61.27 23.94 -27.23
CA SER A 4 -59.97 23.95 -26.55
C SER A 4 -59.03 23.00 -27.25
N ILE A 5 -57.92 23.50 -27.76
CA ILE A 5 -56.82 22.71 -28.35
C ILE A 5 -55.78 22.47 -27.24
N ALA A 6 -55.66 21.21 -26.82
CA ALA A 6 -54.63 20.80 -25.87
C ALA A 6 -53.33 20.42 -26.62
N PHE A 7 -52.26 21.18 -26.42
CA PHE A 7 -50.92 20.82 -26.88
C PHE A 7 -50.26 19.82 -25.89
N LYS A 8 -49.99 18.60 -26.33
CA LYS A 8 -49.14 17.66 -25.59
C LYS A 8 -47.69 17.91 -26.01
N ILE A 9 -46.90 18.40 -25.06
CA ILE A 9 -45.44 18.46 -25.23
C ILE A 9 -44.87 17.10 -24.82
N LEU A 10 -44.35 16.38 -25.80
CA LEU A 10 -43.65 15.12 -25.57
C LEU A 10 -42.17 15.44 -25.27
N GLY A 11 -41.80 15.45 -24.00
CA GLY A 11 -40.44 15.64 -23.56
C GLY A 11 -39.62 14.39 -23.85
N ILE A 12 -38.71 14.42 -24.80
CA ILE A 12 -37.70 13.37 -25.03
C ILE A 12 -36.57 13.62 -24.02
N LEU A 13 -36.54 12.83 -22.94
CA LEU A 13 -35.38 12.75 -22.07
C LEU A 13 -34.31 11.90 -22.78
N SER A 14 -33.31 12.56 -23.32
CA SER A 14 -32.09 11.87 -23.82
C SER A 14 -31.23 11.43 -22.63
N PHE A 15 -31.31 10.16 -22.28
CA PHE A 15 -30.32 9.51 -21.40
C PHE A 15 -29.02 9.34 -22.19
N LEU A 16 -28.03 10.16 -21.92
CA LEU A 16 -26.64 9.90 -22.31
C LEU A 16 -26.06 8.81 -21.40
N PRO A 17 -25.51 7.72 -21.93
CA PRO A 17 -24.91 6.68 -21.07
C PRO A 17 -23.57 7.15 -20.53
N LEU A 18 -23.52 7.36 -19.22
CA LEU A 18 -22.30 7.66 -18.42
C LEU A 18 -21.36 6.44 -18.27
N ALA A 19 -21.51 5.41 -19.09
CA ALA A 19 -20.85 4.11 -18.91
C ALA A 19 -19.53 3.91 -19.68
N GLN A 20 -19.00 4.90 -20.40
CA GLN A 20 -17.84 4.68 -21.27
C GLN A 20 -16.47 5.12 -20.72
N VAL A 21 -16.40 5.72 -19.53
CA VAL A 21 -15.10 6.19 -18.99
C VAL A 21 -14.31 5.09 -18.27
N SER A 22 -14.95 4.00 -17.86
CA SER A 22 -14.28 2.96 -17.07
C SER A 22 -13.55 1.87 -17.89
N GLN A 23 -13.83 1.69 -19.18
CA GLN A 23 -13.22 0.63 -19.98
C GLN A 23 -11.84 0.97 -20.55
N ALA A 24 -11.52 2.24 -20.79
CA ALA A 24 -10.24 2.64 -21.35
C ALA A 24 -9.07 2.52 -20.34
N GLN A 25 -9.33 2.60 -19.04
CA GLN A 25 -8.29 2.43 -18.01
C GLN A 25 -7.97 0.96 -17.70
N GLN A 26 -8.81 0.03 -18.08
CA GLN A 26 -8.62 -1.40 -17.82
C GLN A 26 -7.75 -2.11 -18.87
N ALA A 27 -7.63 -1.53 -20.07
CA ALA A 27 -6.96 -2.15 -21.22
C ALA A 27 -5.42 -2.21 -21.13
N ASN A 28 -4.78 -1.50 -20.18
CA ASN A 28 -3.30 -1.39 -20.10
C ASN A 28 -2.69 -1.86 -18.77
N LYS A 29 -3.43 -2.61 -17.93
CA LYS A 29 -2.91 -3.02 -16.60
C LYS A 29 -1.97 -4.21 -16.62
N GLY A 30 -1.74 -4.85 -17.77
CA GLY A 30 -0.93 -6.07 -17.83
C GLY A 30 -1.58 -7.25 -17.10
N LYS A 31 -0.88 -8.39 -17.03
CA LYS A 31 -1.31 -9.56 -16.27
C LYS A 31 -0.90 -9.39 -14.80
N LEU A 32 -1.85 -9.52 -13.88
CA LEU A 32 -1.53 -9.60 -12.45
C LEU A 32 -0.72 -10.88 -12.18
N VAL A 33 0.48 -10.73 -11.67
CA VAL A 33 1.39 -11.84 -11.37
C VAL A 33 1.60 -12.07 -9.88
N TRP A 34 1.31 -11.05 -9.06
CA TRP A 34 1.44 -11.11 -7.61
C TRP A 34 0.58 -10.03 -6.96
N ALA A 35 -0.05 -10.35 -5.85
CA ALA A 35 -0.80 -9.41 -5.03
C ALA A 35 -0.85 -9.86 -3.58
N ASP A 36 -1.06 -8.91 -2.68
CA ASP A 36 -1.48 -9.16 -1.32
C ASP A 36 -2.47 -8.07 -0.89
N GLU A 37 -3.69 -8.49 -0.60
CA GLU A 37 -4.78 -7.62 -0.15
C GLU A 37 -4.90 -7.62 1.38
N PHE A 38 -4.01 -8.33 2.09
CA PHE A 38 -3.96 -8.45 3.54
C PHE A 38 -5.29 -8.86 4.20
N ASN A 39 -6.09 -9.70 3.51
CA ASN A 39 -7.41 -10.13 3.97
C ASN A 39 -7.37 -11.16 5.12
N GLY A 40 -6.19 -11.63 5.51
CA GLY A 40 -5.98 -12.57 6.61
C GLY A 40 -5.93 -11.90 7.98
N ASN A 41 -5.56 -12.70 8.99
CA ASN A 41 -5.35 -12.26 10.37
C ASN A 41 -3.86 -12.17 10.74
N SER A 42 -2.97 -12.46 9.79
CA SER A 42 -1.52 -12.43 9.96
C SER A 42 -0.84 -12.14 8.62
N LEU A 43 0.41 -11.71 8.69
CA LEU A 43 1.23 -11.54 7.50
C LEU A 43 1.44 -12.88 6.80
N ASP A 44 1.32 -12.90 5.48
CA ASP A 44 1.65 -14.07 4.66
C ASP A 44 3.18 -14.17 4.49
N TYR A 45 3.82 -15.02 5.28
CA TYR A 45 5.27 -15.20 5.25
C TYR A 45 5.79 -15.90 3.99
N SER A 46 4.92 -16.46 3.18
CA SER A 46 5.30 -16.93 1.84
C SER A 46 5.56 -15.79 0.87
N LYS A 47 4.94 -14.62 1.11
CA LYS A 47 5.07 -13.40 0.31
C LYS A 47 6.03 -12.39 0.93
N TRP A 48 6.11 -12.33 2.26
CA TRP A 48 6.81 -11.28 2.97
C TRP A 48 7.86 -11.81 3.95
N GLY A 49 9.03 -11.21 3.93
CA GLY A 49 10.01 -11.29 5.02
C GLY A 49 9.89 -10.08 5.92
N VAL A 50 10.07 -10.26 7.22
CA VAL A 50 10.11 -9.16 8.20
C VAL A 50 11.55 -8.87 8.54
N GLU A 51 11.92 -7.59 8.61
CA GLU A 51 13.22 -7.17 9.11
C GLU A 51 13.16 -6.91 10.60
N GLU A 52 14.20 -7.37 11.30
CA GLU A 52 14.41 -7.10 12.72
C GLU A 52 15.87 -6.69 12.95
N ASN A 53 16.10 -5.39 13.10
CA ASN A 53 17.42 -4.83 13.29
C ASN A 53 17.37 -3.38 13.79
N ALA A 54 18.53 -2.85 14.22
CA ALA A 54 18.74 -1.47 14.64
C ALA A 54 19.86 -0.76 13.84
N LEU A 55 20.06 -1.20 12.57
CA LEU A 55 21.19 -0.76 11.72
C LEU A 55 21.00 0.66 11.14
N GLY A 56 19.82 1.27 11.30
CA GLY A 56 19.56 2.63 10.82
C GLY A 56 19.33 2.73 9.32
N GLY A 57 18.91 1.62 8.66
CA GLY A 57 18.47 1.61 7.25
C GLY A 57 19.49 2.13 6.23
N GLY A 58 20.78 2.24 6.59
CA GLY A 58 21.81 2.85 5.74
C GLY A 58 21.90 4.39 5.84
N ASN A 59 20.94 5.06 6.51
CA ASN A 59 20.86 6.53 6.59
C ASN A 59 20.96 7.06 8.03
N ASN A 60 21.48 6.27 8.96
CA ASN A 60 21.49 6.60 10.39
C ASN A 60 20.09 6.88 10.97
N GLU A 61 19.07 6.17 10.45
CA GLU A 61 17.69 6.32 10.88
C GLU A 61 17.54 6.01 12.38
N MET A 62 16.60 6.70 13.02
CA MET A 62 16.44 6.70 14.48
C MET A 62 15.63 5.52 15.01
N GLN A 63 14.99 4.71 14.16
CA GLN A 63 14.19 3.57 14.59
C GLN A 63 14.97 2.26 14.54
N ALA A 64 14.56 1.33 15.41
CA ALA A 64 14.80 -0.09 15.25
C ALA A 64 13.58 -0.75 14.59
N TYR A 65 13.80 -1.65 13.65
CA TYR A 65 12.72 -2.47 13.08
C TYR A 65 12.45 -3.67 13.96
N ARG A 66 11.17 -3.90 14.25
CA ARG A 66 10.72 -4.93 15.19
C ARG A 66 9.70 -5.86 14.56
N TRP A 67 9.88 -7.15 14.81
CA TRP A 67 8.91 -8.18 14.48
C TRP A 67 8.01 -8.49 15.68
N ASN A 68 7.05 -7.61 15.91
CA ASN A 68 6.02 -7.80 16.92
C ASN A 68 4.71 -7.14 16.49
N LYS A 69 3.59 -7.52 17.13
CA LYS A 69 2.25 -7.02 16.77
C LYS A 69 2.04 -5.52 17.05
N LYS A 70 2.85 -4.92 17.90
CA LYS A 70 2.80 -3.50 18.18
C LYS A 70 3.23 -2.68 16.96
N ASN A 71 4.30 -3.13 16.27
CA ASN A 71 4.87 -2.42 15.14
C ASN A 71 4.36 -2.91 13.78
N LEU A 72 3.97 -4.20 13.69
CA LEU A 72 3.62 -4.85 12.43
C LEU A 72 2.50 -5.85 12.63
N ARG A 73 1.37 -5.67 11.97
CA ARG A 73 0.22 -6.57 12.02
C ARG A 73 -0.66 -6.48 10.78
N VAL A 74 -1.47 -7.50 10.57
CA VAL A 74 -2.59 -7.47 9.62
C VAL A 74 -3.87 -7.32 10.44
N GLU A 75 -4.64 -6.29 10.13
CA GLU A 75 -5.85 -5.94 10.88
C GLU A 75 -6.86 -5.25 9.96
N GLY A 76 -8.11 -5.72 10.00
CA GLY A 76 -9.22 -5.11 9.24
C GLY A 76 -8.97 -5.06 7.72
N GLY A 77 -8.31 -6.07 7.14
CA GLY A 77 -7.99 -6.10 5.72
C GLY A 77 -6.86 -5.14 5.33
N ASN A 78 -5.98 -4.80 6.26
CA ASN A 78 -4.87 -3.90 6.02
C ASN A 78 -3.59 -4.43 6.66
N LEU A 79 -2.46 -4.17 6.01
CA LEU A 79 -1.17 -4.18 6.68
C LEU A 79 -1.02 -2.89 7.49
N VAL A 80 -0.80 -3.01 8.79
CA VAL A 80 -0.53 -1.89 9.69
C VAL A 80 0.94 -1.90 10.08
N ILE A 81 1.65 -0.82 9.76
CA ILE A 81 3.01 -0.55 10.22
C ILE A 81 2.96 0.68 11.12
N GLU A 82 3.39 0.52 12.35
CA GLU A 82 3.24 1.54 13.38
C GLU A 82 4.59 1.88 14.03
N ALA A 83 4.91 3.17 14.07
CA ALA A 83 6.11 3.66 14.73
C ALA A 83 5.77 4.11 16.16
N HIS A 84 6.63 3.79 17.12
CA HIS A 84 6.48 4.15 18.53
C HIS A 84 7.76 4.78 19.08
N LYS A 85 7.60 5.73 19.98
CA LYS A 85 8.70 6.27 20.78
C LYS A 85 8.79 5.46 22.07
N ASP A 86 9.61 4.42 22.08
CA ASP A 86 9.62 3.41 23.13
C ASP A 86 11.02 2.88 23.51
N ASN A 87 12.06 3.50 22.97
CA ASN A 87 13.47 3.20 23.26
C ASN A 87 13.81 1.69 23.20
N PRO A 88 13.52 0.98 22.11
CA PRO A 88 13.83 -0.44 22.01
C PRO A 88 15.33 -0.68 22.11
N ASN A 89 15.70 -1.71 22.90
CA ASN A 89 17.07 -2.22 22.95
C ASN A 89 17.16 -3.50 22.12
N MET A 90 18.08 -3.52 21.17
CA MET A 90 18.35 -4.68 20.32
C MET A 90 19.84 -5.04 20.42
N ALA A 91 20.13 -6.09 21.18
CA ALA A 91 21.49 -6.61 21.37
C ALA A 91 22.50 -5.49 21.80
N GLY A 92 22.09 -4.65 22.72
CA GLY A 92 22.91 -3.52 23.23
C GLY A 92 22.77 -2.21 22.46
N THR A 93 22.13 -2.20 21.29
CA THR A 93 21.84 -0.97 20.55
C THR A 93 20.47 -0.43 20.94
N VAL A 94 20.44 0.76 21.53
CA VAL A 94 19.22 1.49 21.89
C VAL A 94 18.90 2.51 20.80
N LYS A 95 17.69 2.49 20.29
CA LYS A 95 17.16 3.49 19.36
C LYS A 95 16.00 4.24 20.04
N PRO A 96 15.74 5.53 19.72
CA PRO A 96 14.60 6.25 20.32
C PRO A 96 13.24 5.75 19.88
N TYR A 97 13.16 5.09 18.70
CA TYR A 97 11.90 4.65 18.12
C TYR A 97 11.95 3.19 17.71
N SER A 98 10.78 2.52 17.71
CA SER A 98 10.55 1.26 17.02
C SER A 98 9.61 1.46 15.82
N SER A 99 9.73 0.62 14.80
CA SER A 99 8.87 0.59 13.62
C SER A 99 8.83 -0.81 13.02
N GLY A 100 8.09 -1.01 11.93
CA GLY A 100 8.06 -2.25 11.14
C GLY A 100 8.62 -2.04 9.74
N ARG A 101 9.23 -3.10 9.19
CA ARG A 101 9.69 -3.14 7.80
C ARG A 101 9.51 -4.55 7.25
N ILE A 102 8.87 -4.65 6.09
CA ILE A 102 8.70 -5.91 5.37
C ILE A 102 9.30 -5.81 3.97
N ARG A 103 9.64 -6.95 3.39
CA ARG A 103 10.19 -7.03 2.04
C ARG A 103 9.75 -8.32 1.34
N SER A 104 9.65 -8.26 0.01
CA SER A 104 9.37 -9.44 -0.83
C SER A 104 10.64 -10.16 -1.33
N LYS A 105 11.84 -9.73 -0.96
CA LYS A 105 13.12 -10.31 -1.41
C LYS A 105 13.10 -11.84 -1.33
N LEU A 106 13.40 -12.52 -2.45
CA LEU A 106 13.38 -13.99 -2.62
C LEU A 106 12.00 -14.65 -2.46
N ARG A 107 10.91 -13.86 -2.43
CA ARG A 107 9.53 -14.34 -2.36
C ARG A 107 8.66 -13.81 -3.50
N GLY A 108 9.06 -12.68 -4.08
CA GLY A 108 8.41 -12.04 -5.19
C GLY A 108 9.36 -11.02 -5.77
N ASP A 109 10.22 -11.47 -6.71
CA ASP A 109 11.20 -10.65 -7.40
C ASP A 109 10.80 -10.58 -8.87
N TRP A 110 10.77 -9.39 -9.45
CA TRP A 110 10.32 -9.17 -10.83
C TRP A 110 11.26 -8.25 -11.57
N THR A 111 11.43 -8.55 -12.87
CA THR A 111 12.09 -7.67 -13.84
C THR A 111 10.99 -7.09 -14.72
N TYR A 112 11.00 -5.77 -14.95
CA TYR A 112 10.02 -5.07 -15.80
C TYR A 112 8.57 -5.27 -15.35
N CYS A 113 8.23 -4.73 -14.19
CA CYS A 113 6.87 -4.77 -13.66
C CYS A 113 6.32 -3.37 -13.37
N ARG A 114 4.99 -3.30 -13.28
CA ARG A 114 4.29 -2.20 -12.63
C ARG A 114 3.88 -2.66 -11.24
N VAL A 115 4.12 -1.81 -10.24
CA VAL A 115 3.69 -2.07 -8.86
C VAL A 115 2.71 -0.98 -8.44
N ASP A 116 1.54 -1.39 -7.97
CA ASP A 116 0.52 -0.50 -7.43
C ASP A 116 0.36 -0.79 -5.92
N ALA A 117 0.46 0.24 -5.09
CA ALA A 117 0.20 0.15 -3.66
C ALA A 117 -0.85 1.17 -3.24
N ARG A 118 -1.86 0.73 -2.48
CA ARG A 118 -2.81 1.61 -1.83
C ARG A 118 -2.36 1.80 -0.38
N ALA A 119 -2.01 3.02 0.01
CA ALA A 119 -1.50 3.32 1.34
C ALA A 119 -2.20 4.54 1.97
N LYS A 120 -2.42 4.47 3.28
CA LYS A 120 -2.73 5.63 4.12
C LYS A 120 -1.46 6.02 4.85
N LEU A 121 -0.87 7.14 4.46
CA LEU A 121 0.38 7.62 5.03
C LEU A 121 0.11 8.42 6.32
N PRO A 122 1.01 8.34 7.34
CA PRO A 122 0.95 9.20 8.51
C PRO A 122 1.28 10.65 8.14
N ILE A 123 0.83 11.58 8.97
CA ILE A 123 1.13 13.01 8.85
C ILE A 123 2.01 13.42 10.02
N GLY A 124 3.09 14.16 9.76
CA GLY A 124 3.98 14.67 10.80
C GLY A 124 5.36 15.06 10.26
N GLN A 125 6.03 15.96 10.96
CA GLN A 125 7.40 16.35 10.64
C GLN A 125 8.37 15.21 11.01
N GLY A 126 9.30 14.90 10.12
CA GLY A 126 10.32 13.87 10.34
C GLY A 126 9.83 12.43 10.18
N ILE A 127 8.56 12.23 9.76
CA ILE A 127 8.03 10.90 9.43
C ILE A 127 8.39 10.61 7.97
N TRP A 128 8.95 9.41 7.74
CA TRP A 128 9.36 8.96 6.42
C TRP A 128 8.76 7.58 6.09
N PRO A 129 7.46 7.51 5.79
CA PRO A 129 6.87 6.28 5.28
C PRO A 129 7.37 6.05 3.86
N ALA A 130 7.82 4.83 3.55
CA ALA A 130 8.41 4.51 2.26
C ALA A 130 7.84 3.23 1.66
N PHE A 131 7.52 3.31 0.36
CA PHE A 131 7.32 2.19 -0.53
C PHE A 131 8.38 2.30 -1.64
N TRP A 132 9.27 1.30 -1.75
CA TRP A 132 10.47 1.39 -2.57
C TRP A 132 10.94 0.02 -3.04
N MET A 133 11.85 -0.02 -3.99
CA MET A 133 12.41 -1.24 -4.56
C MET A 133 13.91 -1.13 -4.68
N LEU A 134 14.61 -2.26 -4.50
CA LEU A 134 16.03 -2.44 -4.76
C LEU A 134 16.25 -3.73 -5.56
N PRO A 135 17.36 -3.85 -6.28
CA PRO A 135 17.79 -5.11 -6.88
C PRO A 135 17.97 -6.18 -5.80
N THR A 136 17.51 -7.41 -6.07
CA THR A 136 17.58 -8.53 -5.12
C THR A 136 19.03 -8.95 -4.86
N ASP A 137 19.87 -8.91 -5.88
CA ASP A 137 21.29 -9.30 -5.85
C ASP A 137 22.23 -8.17 -5.42
N GLU A 138 21.69 -6.99 -5.09
CA GLU A 138 22.47 -5.83 -4.64
C GLU A 138 23.56 -5.39 -5.65
N LYS A 139 23.37 -5.73 -6.94
CA LYS A 139 24.36 -5.50 -8.00
C LYS A 139 24.69 -4.01 -8.22
N TYR A 140 23.81 -3.13 -7.82
CA TYR A 140 23.96 -1.68 -8.05
C TYR A 140 24.06 -0.86 -6.75
N GLY A 141 24.34 -1.48 -5.63
CA GLY A 141 24.51 -0.81 -4.34
C GLY A 141 23.80 -1.46 -3.18
#